data_5355975392f9b5ca5d19722eba743f04
#
_entry.id   5355975392f9b5ca5d19722eba743f04
#
_cell.length_a   1.000
_cell.length_b   1.000
_cell.length_c   1.000
_cell.angle_alpha   90.00
_cell.angle_beta   90.00
_cell.angle_gamma   90.00
#
_symmetry.space_group_name_H-M   'P 1'
#
loop_
_entity.id
_entity.type
_entity.pdbx_description
1 polymer ?
#
loop_
_entity_poly.entity_id
_entity_poly.type
_entity_poly.pdbx_seq_one_letter_code
_entity_poly.pdbx_strand_id
1 'polypeptide(L)' 'MTELDIKKLEDRVDDLIKAVERLQRENKDLRESHSSLMNERSQLIEKTELARTRVEAMISRLRALENG' A
#
# COMPACT_ATOMS: atom_id res chain seq x y z
N MET A 1 -16.59 5.28 45.71
CA MET A 1 -15.46 4.64 45.01
C MET A 1 -14.27 4.54 46.00
N THR A 2 -13.66 3.38 46.01
CA THR A 2 -12.45 3.14 46.81
C THR A 2 -11.21 3.56 45.99
N GLU A 3 -10.08 3.69 46.66
CA GLU A 3 -8.79 3.95 46.00
C GLU A 3 -8.45 2.83 45.03
N LEU A 4 -8.79 1.57 45.35
CA LEU A 4 -8.58 0.45 44.49
C LEU A 4 -9.39 0.55 43.19
N ASP A 5 -10.64 1.02 43.27
CA ASP A 5 -11.48 1.22 42.08
C ASP A 5 -10.93 2.31 41.18
N ILE A 6 -10.44 3.39 41.78
CA ILE A 6 -9.80 4.51 41.03
C ILE A 6 -8.55 4.02 40.34
N LYS A 7 -7.74 3.23 41.03
CA LYS A 7 -6.51 2.67 40.44
C LYS A 7 -6.81 1.74 39.27
N LYS A 8 -7.82 0.89 39.40
CA LYS A 8 -8.26 0.01 38.30
C LYS A 8 -8.72 0.82 37.09
N LEU A 9 -9.43 1.89 37.32
CA LEU A 9 -9.88 2.79 36.27
C LEU A 9 -8.70 3.46 35.57
N GLU A 10 -7.73 3.96 36.35
CA GLU A 10 -6.51 4.56 35.81
C GLU A 10 -5.73 3.57 34.96
N ASP A 11 -5.58 2.32 35.44
CA ASP A 11 -4.88 1.27 34.68
C ASP A 11 -5.58 0.98 33.35
N ARG A 12 -6.90 0.93 33.34
CA ARG A 12 -7.67 0.74 32.11
C ARG A 12 -7.52 1.90 31.14
N VAL A 13 -7.51 3.12 31.66
CA VAL A 13 -7.29 4.31 30.84
C VAL A 13 -5.90 4.27 30.22
N ASP A 14 -4.88 3.93 31.00
CA ASP A 14 -3.51 3.79 30.50
C ASP A 14 -3.40 2.73 29.42
N ASP A 15 -4.05 1.60 29.61
CA ASP A 15 -4.07 0.52 28.62
C ASP A 15 -4.74 0.98 27.32
N LEU A 16 -5.84 1.73 27.43
CA LEU A 16 -6.53 2.27 26.27
C LEU A 16 -5.67 3.29 25.52
N ILE A 17 -4.96 4.16 26.26
CA ILE A 17 -4.05 5.13 25.65
C ILE A 17 -2.96 4.41 24.86
N LYS A 18 -2.36 3.39 25.47
CA LYS A 18 -1.32 2.60 24.80
C LYS A 18 -1.85 1.89 23.54
N ALA A 19 -3.08 1.37 23.62
CA ALA A 19 -3.73 0.74 22.49
C ALA A 19 -3.98 1.73 21.36
N VAL A 20 -4.45 2.94 21.68
CA VAL A 20 -4.67 4.00 20.70
C VAL A 20 -3.36 4.41 20.04
N GLU A 21 -2.30 4.62 20.82
CA GLU A 21 -0.98 4.98 20.30
C GLU A 21 -0.45 3.91 19.35
N ARG A 22 -0.60 2.64 19.72
CA ARG A 22 -0.20 1.51 18.86
C ARG A 22 -0.99 1.50 17.55
N LEU A 23 -2.30 1.67 17.64
CA LEU A 23 -3.17 1.70 16.46
C LEU A 23 -2.85 2.88 15.54
N GLN A 24 -2.50 4.03 16.10
CA GLN A 24 -2.08 5.19 15.32
C GLN A 24 -0.79 4.90 14.55
N ARG A 25 0.18 4.26 15.19
CA ARG A 25 1.43 3.86 14.53
C ARG A 25 1.17 2.84 13.42
N GLU A 26 0.38 1.81 13.72
CA GLU A 26 0.01 0.80 12.73
C GLU A 26 -0.73 1.41 11.55
N ASN A 27 -1.64 2.34 11.81
CA ASN A 27 -2.38 3.03 10.76
C ASN A 27 -1.45 3.85 9.86
N LYS A 28 -0.51 4.56 10.44
CA LYS A 28 0.48 5.33 9.69
C LYS A 28 1.33 4.41 8.81
N ASP A 29 1.84 3.31 9.39
CA ASP A 29 2.66 2.35 8.67
C ASP A 29 1.90 1.72 7.51
N LEU A 30 0.64 1.35 7.73
CA LEU A 30 -0.21 0.81 6.68
C LEU A 30 -0.48 1.80 5.56
N ARG A 31 -0.68 3.07 5.89
CA ARG A 31 -0.87 4.12 4.89
C ARG A 31 0.38 4.32 4.05
N GLU A 32 1.55 4.32 4.68
CA GLU A 32 2.84 4.45 3.98
C GLU A 32 3.09 3.25 3.06
N SER A 33 2.83 2.04 3.54
CA SER A 33 2.94 0.83 2.74
C SER A 33 1.98 0.83 1.56
N HIS A 34 0.75 1.25 1.79
CA HIS A 34 -0.27 1.35 0.75
C HIS A 34 0.15 2.33 -0.35
N SER A 35 0.65 3.49 0.04
CA SER A 35 1.14 4.50 -0.90
C SER A 35 2.29 3.98 -1.75
N SER A 36 3.24 3.29 -1.11
CA SER A 36 4.38 2.68 -1.79
C SER A 36 3.93 1.61 -2.80
N LEU A 37 3.01 0.75 -2.40
CA LEU A 37 2.46 -0.30 -3.26
C LEU A 37 1.69 0.27 -4.46
N MET A 38 0.95 1.35 -4.24
CA MET A 38 0.25 2.02 -5.33
C MET A 38 1.22 2.61 -6.36
N ASN A 39 2.33 3.17 -5.88
CA ASN A 39 3.40 3.68 -6.75
C ASN A 39 4.04 2.55 -7.57
N GLU A 40 4.40 1.45 -6.91
CA GLU A 40 4.95 0.29 -7.59
C GLU A 40 4.00 -0.27 -8.64
N ARG A 41 2.73 -0.35 -8.29
CA ARG A 41 1.69 -0.81 -9.22
C ARG A 41 1.61 0.07 -10.45
N SER A 42 1.60 1.40 -10.26
CA SER A 42 1.58 2.34 -11.38
C SER A 42 2.76 2.17 -12.30
N GLN A 43 3.97 2.03 -11.74
CA GLN A 43 5.18 1.81 -12.50
C GLN A 43 5.15 0.49 -13.29
N LEU A 44 4.63 -0.56 -12.69
CA LEU A 44 4.49 -1.86 -13.36
C LEU A 44 3.49 -1.80 -14.51
N ILE A 45 2.38 -1.10 -14.32
CA ILE A 45 1.39 -0.90 -15.38
C ILE A 45 2.00 -0.13 -16.54
N GLU A 46 2.75 0.96 -16.27
CA GLU A 46 3.43 1.72 -17.31
C GLU A 46 4.43 0.88 -18.09
N LYS A 47 5.24 0.09 -17.40
CA LYS A 47 6.22 -0.79 -18.02
C LYS A 47 5.56 -1.87 -18.87
N THR A 48 4.47 -2.43 -18.37
CA THR A 48 3.71 -3.45 -19.09
C THR A 48 3.11 -2.88 -20.37
N GLU A 49 2.51 -1.70 -20.31
CA GLU A 49 1.94 -1.03 -21.47
C GLU A 49 3.02 -0.67 -22.50
N LEU A 50 4.17 -0.20 -22.03
CA LEU A 50 5.28 0.13 -22.91
C LEU A 50 5.81 -1.13 -23.64
N ALA A 51 5.98 -2.23 -22.90
CA ALA A 51 6.42 -3.50 -23.47
C ALA A 51 5.42 -4.02 -24.50
N ARG A 52 4.12 -3.92 -24.19
CA ARG A 52 3.04 -4.31 -25.09
C ARG A 52 3.09 -3.52 -26.40
N THR A 53 3.23 -2.21 -26.31
CA THR A 53 3.31 -1.32 -27.47
C THR A 53 4.50 -1.68 -28.35
N ARG A 54 5.66 -1.99 -27.75
CA ARG A 54 6.86 -2.40 -28.48
C ARG A 54 6.66 -3.72 -29.20
N VAL A 55 6.05 -4.70 -28.55
CA VAL A 55 5.75 -6.00 -29.14
C VAL A 55 4.77 -5.83 -30.30
N GLU A 56 3.74 -5.04 -30.15
CA GLU A 56 2.77 -4.75 -31.21
C GLU A 56 3.45 -4.10 -32.43
N ALA A 57 4.38 -3.17 -32.18
CA ALA A 57 5.15 -2.54 -33.24
C ALA A 57 6.03 -3.54 -33.98
N MET A 58 6.67 -4.47 -33.28
CA MET A 58 7.48 -5.52 -33.89
C MET A 58 6.63 -6.45 -34.77
N ILE A 59 5.46 -6.83 -34.28
CA ILE A 59 4.53 -7.68 -35.03
C ILE A 59 4.08 -6.98 -36.31
N SER A 60 3.77 -5.70 -36.24
CA SER A 60 3.38 -4.87 -37.38
C SER A 60 4.50 -4.83 -38.43
N ARG A 61 5.76 -4.66 -38.01
CA ARG A 61 6.91 -4.66 -38.90
C ARG A 61 7.11 -6.01 -39.59
N LEU A 62 6.96 -7.10 -38.85
CA LEU A 62 7.07 -8.45 -39.41
C LEU A 62 5.99 -8.70 -40.46
N ARG A 63 4.77 -8.30 -40.19
CA ARG A 63 3.66 -8.42 -41.14
C ARG A 63 3.91 -7.62 -42.40
N ALA A 64 4.43 -6.43 -42.27
CA ALA A 64 4.75 -5.57 -43.41
C ALA A 64 5.83 -6.20 -44.28
N LEU A 65 6.83 -6.85 -43.67
CA LEU A 65 7.87 -7.58 -44.41
C LEU A 65 7.32 -8.81 -45.14
N GLU A 66 6.40 -9.53 -44.50
CA GLU A 66 5.78 -10.72 -45.12
C GLU A 66 4.89 -10.35 -46.30
N ASN A 67 4.18 -9.23 -46.21
CA ASN A 67 3.22 -8.79 -47.25
C ASN A 67 3.85 -7.89 -48.29
N GLY A 68 5.04 -7.45 -48.03
CA GLY A 68 5.77 -6.57 -48.94
C GLY A 68 6.71 -7.33 -49.82
#